data_582b98e4cdd15c92da8ddc252517ff3d
#
_entry.id   582b98e4cdd15c92da8ddc252517ff3d
#
_cell.length_a   1.000
_cell.length_b   1.000
_cell.length_c   1.000
_cell.angle_alpha   90.00
_cell.angle_beta   90.00
_cell.angle_gamma   90.00
#
_symmetry.space_group_name_H-M   'P 1'
#
loop_
_entity.id
_entity.type
_entity.pdbx_description
1 polymer ?
#
loop_
_entity_poly.entity_id
_entity_poly.type
_entity_poly.pdbx_seq_one_letter_code
_entity_poly.pdbx_strand_id
1 'polypeptide(L)'
;MPIVVNLDLMLARRKTRLNVIAEKVGITPQNLSVLKTGRARAIRFSTLESLCDALDCQPGDLLSFERGRPPQPTPAAGSSADGPPDI
;
A
#
# COMPACT_ATOMS: atom_id res chain seq x y z
N MET A 1 3.20 1.40 12.24
CA MET A 1 2.44 0.16 12.28
C MET A 1 3.32 -1.01 11.92
N PRO A 2 3.11 -2.17 12.56
CA PRO A 2 3.92 -3.35 12.24
C PRO A 2 3.63 -3.95 10.87
N ILE A 3 2.61 -3.49 10.18
CA ILE A 3 2.37 -3.93 8.81
C ILE A 3 3.21 -3.09 7.87
N VAL A 4 4.00 -3.75 7.05
CA VAL A 4 4.90 -3.11 6.10
C VAL A 4 4.34 -3.30 4.70
N VAL A 5 4.29 -2.21 3.94
CA VAL A 5 3.83 -2.26 2.55
C VAL A 5 5.06 -2.32 1.65
N ASN A 6 5.15 -3.39 0.87
CA ASN A 6 6.29 -3.66 -0.01
C ASN A 6 5.97 -3.35 -1.47
N LEU A 7 5.06 -2.43 -1.71
CA LEU A 7 4.65 -2.09 -3.07
C LEU A 7 5.83 -1.57 -3.90
N ASP A 8 6.64 -0.71 -3.29
CA ASP A 8 7.80 -0.15 -3.97
C ASP A 8 8.76 -1.24 -4.43
N LEU A 9 9.00 -2.23 -3.57
CA LEU A 9 9.84 -3.37 -3.89
C LEU A 9 9.26 -4.17 -5.07
N MET A 10 7.96 -4.37 -5.07
CA MET A 10 7.32 -5.11 -6.15
C MET A 10 7.33 -4.35 -7.47
N LEU A 11 7.18 -3.03 -7.42
CA LEU A 11 7.32 -2.20 -8.61
C LEU A 11 8.72 -2.37 -9.21
N ALA A 12 9.73 -2.35 -8.36
CA ALA A 12 11.11 -2.53 -8.81
C ALA A 12 11.33 -3.92 -9.38
N ARG A 13 10.81 -4.95 -8.73
CA ARG A 13 10.94 -6.33 -9.21
C ARG A 13 10.30 -6.55 -10.57
N ARG A 14 9.16 -5.92 -10.81
CA ARG A 14 8.45 -6.05 -12.08
C ARG A 14 8.88 -5.01 -13.10
N LYS A 15 9.84 -4.15 -12.74
CA LYS A 15 10.36 -3.09 -13.60
C LYS A 15 9.23 -2.25 -14.18
N THR A 16 8.29 -1.90 -13.34
CA THR A 16 7.15 -1.10 -13.74
C THR A 16 7.07 0.15 -12.87
N ARG A 17 6.23 1.07 -13.29
CA ARG A 17 6.07 2.35 -12.60
C ARG A 17 4.74 2.41 -11.89
N LEU A 18 4.71 3.21 -10.84
CA LEU A 18 3.50 3.42 -10.05
C LEU A 18 2.34 3.88 -10.90
N ASN A 19 2.57 4.81 -11.83
CA ASN A 19 1.52 5.32 -12.70
C ASN A 19 0.88 4.23 -13.54
N VAL A 20 1.69 3.32 -14.05
CA VAL A 20 1.21 2.21 -14.88
C VAL A 20 0.31 1.30 -14.07
N ILE A 21 0.74 0.97 -12.86
CA ILE A 21 -0.03 0.08 -12.00
C ILE A 21 -1.32 0.77 -11.53
N ALA A 22 -1.25 2.05 -11.20
CA ALA A 22 -2.42 2.81 -10.81
C ALA A 22 -3.49 2.79 -11.91
N GLU A 23 -3.08 2.95 -13.14
CA GLU A 23 -3.99 2.90 -14.28
C GLU A 23 -4.61 1.51 -14.43
N LYS A 24 -3.81 0.47 -14.31
CA LYS A 24 -4.30 -0.90 -14.42
C LYS A 24 -5.29 -1.26 -13.31
N VAL A 25 -5.05 -0.79 -12.12
CA VAL A 25 -5.89 -1.08 -10.96
C VAL A 25 -7.12 -0.18 -10.93
N GLY A 26 -7.05 0.96 -11.56
CA GLY A 26 -8.18 1.88 -11.60
C GLY A 26 -8.23 2.83 -10.41
N ILE A 27 -7.09 3.12 -9.82
CA ILE A 27 -6.99 4.11 -8.73
C ILE A 27 -6.07 5.23 -9.18
N THR A 28 -6.14 6.35 -8.48
CA THR A 28 -5.28 7.48 -8.81
C THR A 28 -3.83 7.19 -8.40
N PRO A 29 -2.85 7.74 -9.13
CA PRO A 29 -1.45 7.62 -8.69
C PRO A 29 -1.22 8.17 -7.29
N GLN A 30 -1.96 9.20 -6.91
CA GLN A 30 -1.86 9.77 -5.57
C GLN A 30 -2.27 8.77 -4.49
N ASN A 31 -3.39 8.09 -4.70
CA ASN A 31 -3.85 7.07 -3.75
C ASN A 31 -2.87 5.90 -3.68
N LEU A 32 -2.35 5.48 -4.81
CA LEU A 32 -1.39 4.40 -4.82
C LEU A 32 -0.08 4.83 -4.13
N SER A 33 0.30 6.09 -4.27
CA SER A 33 1.47 6.63 -3.59
C SER A 33 1.27 6.64 -2.07
N VAL A 34 0.07 6.93 -1.61
CA VAL A 34 -0.25 6.87 -0.18
C VAL A 34 -0.06 5.45 0.33
N LEU A 35 -0.50 4.47 -0.42
CA LEU A 35 -0.28 3.07 -0.06
C LEU A 35 1.21 2.72 -0.08
N LYS A 36 1.91 3.13 -1.12
CA LYS A 36 3.34 2.84 -1.28
C LYS A 36 4.17 3.37 -0.10
N THR A 37 3.83 4.54 0.39
CA THR A 37 4.56 5.13 1.51
C THR A 37 4.13 4.62 2.87
N GLY A 38 3.15 3.71 2.91
CA GLY A 38 2.69 3.11 4.15
C GLY A 38 1.77 4.00 4.96
N ARG A 39 1.22 5.03 4.36
CA ARG A 39 0.34 5.97 5.06
C ARG A 39 -1.14 5.61 4.95
N ALA A 40 -1.47 4.60 4.17
CA ALA A 40 -2.86 4.16 4.07
C ALA A 40 -3.30 3.49 5.37
N ARG A 41 -4.52 3.75 5.79
CA ARG A 41 -5.09 3.15 6.99
C ARG A 41 -5.63 1.77 6.73
N ALA A 42 -6.10 1.54 5.54
CA ALA A 42 -6.71 0.28 5.15
C ALA A 42 -6.59 0.10 3.64
N ILE A 43 -6.71 -1.13 3.21
CA ILE A 43 -6.78 -1.46 1.80
C ILE A 43 -7.99 -2.38 1.60
N ARG A 44 -8.77 -2.11 0.58
CA ARG A 44 -9.90 -2.98 0.25
C ARG A 44 -9.39 -4.26 -0.38
N PHE A 45 -10.06 -5.35 -0.09
CA PHE A 45 -9.68 -6.61 -0.70
C PHE A 45 -9.75 -6.57 -2.22
N SER A 46 -10.72 -5.85 -2.76
CA SER A 46 -10.81 -5.69 -4.23
C SER A 46 -9.60 -4.97 -4.80
N THR A 47 -9.10 -3.96 -4.10
CA THR A 47 -7.90 -3.24 -4.51
C THR A 47 -6.67 -4.13 -4.39
N LEU A 48 -6.56 -4.85 -3.29
CA LEU A 48 -5.45 -5.78 -3.07
C LEU A 48 -5.42 -6.87 -4.14
N GLU A 49 -6.57 -7.40 -4.47
CA GLU A 49 -6.73 -8.39 -5.54
C GLU A 49 -6.26 -7.84 -6.88
N SER A 50 -6.69 -6.62 -7.22
CA SER A 50 -6.28 -5.98 -8.47
C SER A 50 -4.79 -5.73 -8.52
N LEU A 51 -4.19 -5.35 -7.40
CA LEU A 51 -2.74 -5.16 -7.31
C LEU A 51 -2.00 -6.48 -7.51
N CYS A 52 -2.47 -7.54 -6.90
CA CYS A 52 -1.86 -8.86 -7.06
C CYS A 52 -1.94 -9.31 -8.51
N ASP A 53 -3.05 -9.07 -9.15
CA ASP A 53 -3.24 -9.43 -10.56
C ASP A 53 -2.33 -8.60 -11.46
N ALA A 54 -2.28 -7.29 -11.24
CA ALA A 54 -1.47 -6.38 -12.05
C ALA A 54 0.02 -6.64 -11.89
N LEU A 55 0.46 -7.03 -10.70
CA LEU A 55 1.86 -7.28 -10.40
C LEU A 55 2.23 -8.75 -10.45
N ASP A 56 1.26 -9.61 -10.73
CA ASP A 56 1.46 -11.07 -10.76
C ASP A 56 2.16 -11.54 -9.50
N CYS A 57 1.55 -11.28 -8.37
CA CYS A 57 2.12 -11.61 -7.07
C CYS A 57 1.03 -11.98 -6.07
N GLN A 58 1.43 -12.38 -4.89
CA GLN A 58 0.53 -12.75 -3.81
C GLN A 58 0.43 -11.60 -2.80
N PRO A 59 -0.64 -11.53 -2.01
CA PRO A 59 -0.74 -10.51 -0.96
C PRO A 59 0.44 -10.50 -0.02
N GLY A 60 1.02 -11.66 0.27
CA GLY A 60 2.20 -11.77 1.12
C GLY A 60 3.45 -11.14 0.52
N ASP A 61 3.46 -10.89 -0.79
CA ASP A 61 4.55 -10.17 -1.44
C ASP A 61 4.39 -8.66 -1.30
N LEU A 62 3.16 -8.20 -1.11
CA LEU A 62 2.85 -6.78 -0.98
C LEU A 62 2.82 -6.30 0.46
N LEU A 63 2.46 -7.17 1.38
CA LEU A 63 2.28 -6.83 2.78
C LEU A 63 3.04 -7.82 3.65
N SER A 64 3.70 -7.30 4.68
CA SER A 64 4.35 -8.14 5.65
C SER A 64 4.11 -7.60 7.05
N PHE A 65 4.32 -8.44 8.04
CA PHE A 65 4.21 -8.05 9.43
C PHE A 65 5.59 -8.17 10.07
N GLU A 66 6.05 -7.08 10.67
CA GLU A 66 7.35 -7.05 11.33
C GLU A 66 7.15 -6.79 12.81
N ARG A 67 7.19 -7.86 13.57
CA ARG A 67 7.06 -7.77 15.01
C ARG A 67 8.32 -7.13 15.60
N GLY A 68 8.15 -6.25 16.55
CA GLY A 68 9.27 -5.62 17.22
C GLY A 68 9.78 -4.36 16.55
N ARG A 69 9.26 -4.01 15.39
CA ARG A 69 9.59 -2.74 14.77
C ARG A 69 8.98 -1.62 15.60
N PRO A 70 9.76 -0.57 15.93
CA PRO A 70 9.19 0.55 16.67
C PRO A 70 8.00 1.11 15.90
N PRO A 71 6.90 1.40 16.60
CA PRO A 71 5.76 2.00 15.93
C PRO A 71 6.19 3.34 15.38
N GLN A 72 5.92 3.54 14.10
CA GLN A 72 6.08 4.86 13.55
C GLN A 72 5.11 5.77 14.27
N PRO A 73 5.52 7.01 14.56
CA PRO A 73 4.58 7.94 15.13
C PRO A 73 3.41 8.08 14.17
N THR A 74 2.34 7.38 14.49
CA THR A 74 1.11 7.61 13.78
C THR A 74 0.66 8.99 14.13
N PRO A 75 0.49 9.85 13.16
CA PRO A 75 -0.02 11.16 13.47
C PRO A 75 -1.36 10.99 14.16
N ALA A 76 -1.39 11.42 15.37
CA ALA A 76 -2.60 11.59 16.11
C ALA A 76 -3.53 10.41 15.95
N ALA A 77 -3.24 9.36 16.64
CA ALA A 77 -4.10 8.20 16.64
C ALA A 77 -5.56 8.55 16.85
N GLY A 78 -5.86 9.74 17.26
CA GLY A 78 -7.23 10.11 17.48
C GLY A 78 -7.83 11.01 16.43
N SER A 79 -7.07 11.56 15.58
CA SER A 79 -7.57 12.54 14.62
C SER A 79 -8.10 11.88 13.38
N SER A 80 -8.95 11.01 13.59
CA SER A 80 -9.43 10.13 12.57
C SER A 80 -10.01 10.80 11.34
N ALA A 81 -10.59 11.97 11.49
CA ALA A 81 -11.30 12.60 10.38
C ALA A 81 -10.38 12.94 9.23
N ASP A 82 -9.13 13.25 9.54
CA ASP A 82 -8.15 13.64 8.53
C ASP A 82 -7.10 12.55 8.29
N GLY A 83 -7.38 11.35 8.68
CA GLY A 83 -6.48 10.25 8.46
C GLY A 83 -6.31 9.95 6.98
N PRO A 84 -5.21 9.23 6.61
CA PRO A 84 -5.03 8.84 5.23
C PRO A 84 -6.22 8.04 4.71
N PRO A 85 -6.55 8.16 3.44
CA PRO A 85 -7.70 7.44 2.90
C PRO A 85 -7.49 5.95 2.90
N ASP A 86 -8.60 5.22 2.92
CA ASP A 86 -8.59 3.81 2.65
C ASP A 86 -8.34 3.61 1.15
N ILE A 87 -7.52 2.66 0.85
CA ILE A 87 -7.18 2.32 -0.54
C ILE A 87 -7.85 0.99 -0.98
#